data_e79046955af3d4095dac98c11a74667f
#
_entry.id   e79046955af3d4095dac98c11a74667f
#
_cell.length_a   1.000
_cell.length_b   1.000
_cell.length_c   1.000
_cell.angle_alpha   90.00
_cell.angle_beta   90.00
_cell.angle_gamma   90.00
#
_symmetry.space_group_name_H-M   'P 1'
#
loop_
_entity.id
_entity.type
_entity.pdbx_description
1 polymer ?
#
loop_
_entity_poly.entity_id
_entity_poly.type
_entity_poly.pdbx_seq_one_letter_code
_entity_poly.pdbx_strand_id
1 'polypeptide(L)'
;MSLYEQAAKRIGNIIDEGGMIVTDITDMDKKRKRISIDGEYAFALYNQEVNRYRLEVGENVDESVYREIDEELIPKRVKARTLYILKSAQKTEKQVHDKLIEGGYVERYALIGIEYAKKFGYIDDLRYAQYFVENLCRGRSRRDIEQRL
;
A
#
# COMPACT_ATOMS: atom_id res chain seq x y z
N MET A 1 -3.37 -33.46 4.38
CA MET A 1 -2.88 -32.27 4.48
C MET A 1 -2.48 -31.84 3.16
N SER A 2 -2.95 -30.86 2.74
CA SER A 2 -2.67 -30.41 1.46
C SER A 2 -1.21 -30.16 1.45
N LEU A 3 -0.72 -29.93 0.30
CA LEU A 3 0.65 -29.64 0.19
C LEU A 3 0.80 -28.38 0.94
N TYR A 4 -0.17 -27.53 0.81
CA TYR A 4 -0.13 -26.34 1.47
C TYR A 4 -0.19 -26.67 2.89
N GLU A 5 -0.90 -27.64 3.27
CA GLU A 5 -0.94 -27.96 4.58
C GLU A 5 0.08 -28.91 4.94
N GLN A 6 0.66 -29.48 4.02
CA GLN A 6 1.70 -30.17 4.34
C GLN A 6 2.81 -29.44 4.10
N ALA A 7 2.77 -28.54 3.23
CA ALA A 7 3.53 -27.48 3.24
C ALA A 7 3.10 -26.84 4.35
N ALA A 8 1.92 -26.51 4.56
CA ALA A 8 1.47 -25.94 5.71
C ALA A 8 1.69 -26.94 6.78
N LYS A 9 1.76 -28.14 6.67
CA LYS A 9 1.95 -28.98 7.67
C LYS A 9 3.29 -29.27 7.77
N ARG A 10 3.85 -29.12 6.79
CA ARG A 10 5.04 -29.05 6.92
C ARG A 10 5.41 -27.81 6.95
N ILE A 11 4.85 -27.01 6.34
CA ILE A 11 4.73 -25.70 6.60
C ILE A 11 3.87 -25.68 7.67
N GLY A 12 3.01 -26.51 7.84
CA GLY A 12 2.21 -26.51 8.90
C GLY A 12 2.90 -26.74 10.07
N ASN A 13 3.64 -27.41 9.94
CA ASN A 13 4.44 -27.48 10.97
C ASN A 13 5.30 -26.51 10.76
N ILE A 14 5.46 -26.01 9.74
CA ILE A 14 6.14 -24.94 9.53
C ILE A 14 5.27 -23.94 9.49
N ILE A 15 4.24 -24.09 9.15
CA ILE A 15 3.31 -23.15 9.16
C ILE A 15 2.74 -23.08 10.45
N ASP A 16 2.38 -24.06 10.90
CA ASP A 16 2.00 -24.12 12.21
C ASP A 16 3.12 -23.57 12.85
N GLU A 17 4.13 -23.58 12.33
CA GLU A 17 5.22 -22.99 12.88
C GLU A 17 5.42 -21.70 12.21
N GLY A 18 4.32 -21.10 11.79
CA GLY A 18 4.44 -19.79 11.28
C GLY A 18 5.20 -19.63 9.98
N GLY A 19 5.35 -20.73 9.26
CA GLY A 19 6.08 -20.62 8.04
C GLY A 19 5.38 -19.75 7.03
N MET A 20 6.10 -18.82 6.48
CA MET A 20 5.63 -17.98 5.40
C MET A 20 6.70 -18.11 4.34
N ILE A 21 6.33 -18.59 3.19
CA ILE A 21 7.29 -18.83 2.12
C ILE A 21 7.22 -17.77 1.04
N VAL A 22 8.36 -17.23 0.67
CA VAL A 22 8.42 -16.30 -0.45
C VAL A 22 8.18 -17.14 -1.70
N THR A 23 7.07 -16.90 -2.36
CA THR A 23 6.72 -17.69 -3.54
C THR A 23 7.12 -17.02 -4.83
N ASP A 24 7.32 -15.71 -4.81
CA ASP A 24 7.74 -15.02 -6.02
C ASP A 24 8.37 -13.66 -5.68
N ILE A 25 9.36 -13.27 -6.48
CA ILE A 25 9.97 -11.95 -6.37
C ILE A 25 10.14 -11.48 -7.80
N THR A 26 9.39 -10.44 -8.17
CA THR A 26 9.42 -9.92 -9.53
C THR A 26 9.73 -8.44 -9.53
N ASP A 27 10.25 -7.93 -10.61
CA ASP A 27 10.56 -6.52 -10.69
C ASP A 27 9.29 -5.71 -10.82
N MET A 28 9.16 -4.66 -10.03
CA MET A 28 8.07 -3.72 -10.15
C MET A 28 8.57 -2.58 -11.03
N ASP A 29 9.80 -2.15 -10.81
CA ASP A 29 10.48 -1.17 -11.64
C ASP A 29 11.99 -1.40 -11.41
N LYS A 30 12.82 -0.45 -11.81
CA LYS A 30 14.26 -0.63 -11.69
C LYS A 30 14.76 -0.65 -10.26
N LYS A 31 14.00 -0.09 -9.34
CA LYS A 31 14.42 0.04 -7.94
C LYS A 31 13.68 -0.84 -6.97
N ARG A 32 12.52 -1.30 -7.34
CA ARG A 32 11.64 -2.04 -6.42
C ARG A 32 11.24 -3.40 -6.96
N LYS A 33 11.00 -4.30 -6.05
CA LYS A 33 10.54 -5.63 -6.39
C LYS A 33 9.25 -5.95 -5.66
N ARG A 34 8.40 -6.73 -6.31
CA ARG A 34 7.16 -7.20 -5.70
C ARG A 34 7.46 -8.52 -5.04
N ILE A 35 7.06 -8.64 -3.79
CA ILE A 35 7.28 -9.87 -3.02
C ILE A 35 5.93 -10.55 -2.82
N SER A 36 5.83 -11.80 -3.21
CA SER A 36 4.63 -12.60 -2.97
C SER A 36 4.96 -13.65 -1.91
N ILE A 37 4.06 -13.83 -0.98
CA ILE A 37 4.24 -14.78 0.11
C ILE A 37 3.03 -15.71 0.09
N ASP A 38 3.30 -16.99 0.12
CA ASP A 38 2.28 -18.04 0.09
C ASP A 38 1.29 -17.84 -1.08
N GLY A 39 1.83 -17.43 -2.22
CA GLY A 39 1.04 -17.28 -3.44
C GLY A 39 0.33 -15.96 -3.62
N GLU A 40 0.42 -15.06 -2.66
CA GLU A 40 -0.27 -13.78 -2.76
C GLU A 40 0.71 -12.62 -2.68
N TYR A 41 0.46 -11.59 -3.47
CA TYR A 41 1.27 -10.40 -3.44
C TYR A 41 1.15 -9.76 -2.05
N ALA A 42 2.27 -9.54 -1.41
CA ALA A 42 2.29 -8.99 -0.06
C ALA A 42 2.72 -7.52 -0.03
N PHE A 43 3.87 -7.22 -0.57
CA PHE A 43 4.39 -5.86 -0.52
C PHE A 43 5.50 -5.66 -1.54
N ALA A 44 5.83 -4.41 -1.81
CA ALA A 44 6.96 -4.07 -2.68
C ALA A 44 8.08 -3.54 -1.80
N LEU A 45 9.28 -3.94 -2.10
CA LEU A 45 10.46 -3.50 -1.36
C LEU A 45 11.51 -2.99 -2.34
N TYR A 46 12.38 -2.13 -1.88
CA TYR A 46 13.51 -1.69 -2.69
C TYR A 46 14.50 -2.85 -2.80
N ASN A 47 15.27 -2.88 -3.88
CA ASN A 47 16.22 -3.97 -4.12
C ASN A 47 17.15 -4.19 -2.94
N GLN A 48 17.65 -3.11 -2.35
CA GLN A 48 18.55 -3.22 -1.21
C GLN A 48 17.86 -3.78 0.03
N GLU A 49 16.54 -3.57 0.15
CA GLU A 49 15.79 -4.12 1.27
C GLU A 49 15.62 -5.62 1.12
N VAL A 50 15.39 -6.07 -0.11
CA VAL A 50 15.27 -7.50 -0.39
C VAL A 50 16.57 -8.18 0.04
N ASN A 51 17.71 -7.56 -0.28
CA ASN A 51 19.00 -8.11 0.10
C ASN A 51 19.22 -8.02 1.61
N ARG A 52 18.83 -6.92 2.22
CA ARG A 52 19.03 -6.72 3.65
C ARG A 52 18.24 -7.74 4.47
N TYR A 53 17.01 -8.01 4.05
CA TYR A 53 16.16 -8.94 4.75
C TYR A 53 16.40 -10.38 4.26
N ARG A 54 17.27 -10.56 3.29
CA ARG A 54 17.62 -11.88 2.75
C ARG A 54 16.43 -12.68 2.27
N LEU A 55 15.57 -12.01 1.52
CA LEU A 55 14.38 -12.68 0.99
C LEU A 55 14.75 -13.40 -0.32
N GLU A 56 14.40 -14.66 -0.41
CA GLU A 56 14.68 -15.45 -1.59
C GLU A 56 13.50 -16.38 -1.88
N VAL A 57 13.22 -16.55 -3.14
CA VAL A 57 12.12 -17.43 -3.55
C VAL A 57 12.35 -18.83 -3.01
N GLY A 58 11.33 -19.39 -2.43
CA GLY A 58 11.40 -20.74 -1.87
C GLY A 58 11.81 -20.81 -0.40
N GLU A 59 12.25 -19.69 0.14
CA GLU A 59 12.70 -19.65 1.53
C GLU A 59 11.65 -19.08 2.46
N ASN A 60 11.70 -19.47 3.69
CA ASN A 60 10.78 -18.94 4.70
C ASN A 60 11.18 -17.54 5.06
N VAL A 61 10.21 -16.71 5.34
CA VAL A 61 10.46 -15.38 5.87
C VAL A 61 10.47 -15.53 7.39
N ASP A 62 11.51 -15.03 8.02
CA ASP A 62 11.62 -15.07 9.48
C ASP A 62 10.45 -14.23 10.01
N GLU A 63 9.77 -14.70 11.02
CA GLU A 63 8.61 -14.01 11.58
C GLU A 63 8.96 -12.58 12.03
N SER A 64 10.12 -12.41 12.64
CA SER A 64 10.52 -11.08 13.10
C SER A 64 10.73 -10.13 11.91
N VAL A 65 11.26 -10.64 10.82
CA VAL A 65 11.47 -9.85 9.61
C VAL A 65 10.11 -9.47 9.01
N TYR A 66 9.21 -10.44 8.92
CA TYR A 66 7.90 -10.18 8.35
C TYR A 66 7.16 -9.13 9.18
N ARG A 67 7.24 -9.26 10.51
CA ARG A 67 6.56 -8.34 11.39
C ARG A 67 7.13 -6.93 11.26
N GLU A 68 8.44 -6.81 11.14
CA GLU A 68 9.06 -5.51 10.96
C GLU A 68 8.57 -4.85 9.66
N ILE A 69 8.51 -5.62 8.58
CA ILE A 69 8.06 -5.09 7.30
C ILE A 69 6.58 -4.74 7.37
N ASP A 70 5.78 -5.65 7.86
CA ASP A 70 4.33 -5.51 7.87
C ASP A 70 3.81 -4.45 8.84
N GLU A 71 4.41 -4.37 10.00
CA GLU A 71 3.91 -3.49 11.06
C GLU A 71 4.65 -2.16 11.18
N GLU A 72 5.84 -2.07 10.66
CA GLU A 72 6.64 -0.85 10.79
C GLU A 72 7.07 -0.25 9.47
N LEU A 73 7.73 -1.00 8.63
CA LEU A 73 8.29 -0.45 7.41
C LEU A 73 7.23 0.01 6.41
N ILE A 74 6.33 -0.86 6.03
CA ILE A 74 5.33 -0.53 5.02
C ILE A 74 4.31 0.48 5.55
N PRO A 75 3.82 0.35 6.79
CA PRO A 75 2.92 1.37 7.33
C PRO A 75 3.54 2.76 7.34
N LYS A 76 4.81 2.87 7.71
CA LYS A 76 5.48 4.16 7.74
C LYS A 76 5.58 4.71 6.32
N ARG A 77 5.91 3.84 5.38
CA ARG A 77 6.07 4.23 3.97
C ARG A 77 4.74 4.65 3.34
N VAL A 78 3.66 3.93 3.63
CA VAL A 78 2.37 4.26 3.03
C VAL A 78 1.82 5.56 3.63
N LYS A 79 2.09 5.83 4.90
CA LYS A 79 1.67 7.08 5.51
C LYS A 79 2.40 8.26 4.85
N ALA A 80 3.71 8.12 4.66
CA ALA A 80 4.50 9.14 4.01
C ALA A 80 4.04 9.36 2.57
N ARG A 81 3.73 8.29 1.86
CA ARG A 81 3.27 8.39 0.48
C ARG A 81 1.91 9.07 0.42
N THR A 82 1.03 8.76 1.37
CA THR A 82 -0.29 9.37 1.44
C THR A 82 -0.16 10.89 1.60
N LEU A 83 0.72 11.31 2.50
CA LEU A 83 0.95 12.75 2.70
C LEU A 83 1.54 13.39 1.45
N TYR A 84 2.40 12.67 0.76
CA TYR A 84 2.98 13.19 -0.47
C TYR A 84 1.89 13.37 -1.55
N ILE A 85 0.98 12.42 -1.66
CA ILE A 85 -0.12 12.50 -2.62
C ILE A 85 -1.00 13.71 -2.32
N LEU A 86 -1.24 13.98 -1.03
CA LEU A 86 -2.10 15.08 -0.63
C LEU A 86 -1.41 16.44 -0.61
N LYS A 87 -0.09 16.44 -0.79
CA LYS A 87 0.69 17.66 -0.72
C LYS A 87 0.31 18.71 -1.74
N SER A 88 0.01 18.32 -2.93
CA SER A 88 -0.20 19.24 -4.03
C SER A 88 -1.65 19.72 -4.18
N ALA A 89 -2.61 18.98 -3.68
CA ALA A 89 -4.01 19.34 -3.85
C ALA A 89 -4.92 18.51 -2.96
N GLN A 90 -6.10 19.02 -2.72
CA GLN A 90 -7.12 18.27 -2.00
C GLN A 90 -7.52 17.09 -2.86
N LYS A 91 -7.78 15.97 -2.24
CA LYS A 91 -8.21 14.77 -2.96
C LYS A 91 -9.23 14.03 -2.12
N THR A 92 -10.11 13.30 -2.80
CA THR A 92 -11.11 12.49 -2.12
C THR A 92 -10.44 11.21 -1.64
N GLU A 93 -11.11 10.51 -0.77
CA GLU A 93 -10.62 9.23 -0.25
C GLU A 93 -10.38 8.26 -1.41
N LYS A 94 -11.31 8.21 -2.37
CA LYS A 94 -11.17 7.30 -3.51
C LYS A 94 -9.94 7.64 -4.35
N GLN A 95 -9.70 8.92 -4.57
CA GLN A 95 -8.54 9.34 -5.36
C GLN A 95 -7.24 8.93 -4.69
N VAL A 96 -7.17 9.08 -3.37
CA VAL A 96 -5.99 8.69 -2.60
C VAL A 96 -5.84 7.18 -2.65
N HIS A 97 -6.94 6.46 -2.44
CA HIS A 97 -6.92 5.00 -2.48
C HIS A 97 -6.39 4.50 -3.83
N ASP A 98 -6.93 5.02 -4.92
CA ASP A 98 -6.51 4.59 -6.25
C ASP A 98 -5.02 4.85 -6.49
N LYS A 99 -4.52 5.99 -6.00
CA LYS A 99 -3.12 6.32 -6.16
C LYS A 99 -2.23 5.39 -5.35
N LEU A 100 -2.67 4.98 -4.16
CA LEU A 100 -1.91 4.07 -3.33
C LEU A 100 -1.85 2.67 -3.94
N ILE A 101 -2.98 2.19 -4.45
CA ILE A 101 -3.01 0.88 -5.11
C ILE A 101 -2.12 0.92 -6.36
N GLU A 102 -2.19 2.00 -7.12
CA GLU A 102 -1.38 2.18 -8.31
C GLU A 102 0.09 2.18 -7.95
N GLY A 103 0.42 2.67 -6.77
CA GLY A 103 1.79 2.74 -6.28
C GLY A 103 2.33 1.43 -5.73
N GLY A 104 1.53 0.38 -5.75
CA GLY A 104 2.00 -0.93 -5.34
C GLY A 104 1.61 -1.38 -3.93
N TYR A 105 0.77 -0.62 -3.23
CA TYR A 105 0.32 -1.02 -1.90
C TYR A 105 -0.92 -1.89 -2.03
N VAL A 106 -0.97 -2.99 -1.28
CA VAL A 106 -2.19 -3.79 -1.25
C VAL A 106 -3.21 -3.08 -0.37
N GLU A 107 -4.44 -3.52 -0.47
CA GLU A 107 -5.58 -2.87 0.21
C GLU A 107 -5.35 -2.58 1.69
N ARG A 108 -4.87 -3.54 2.44
CA ARG A 108 -4.71 -3.33 3.89
C ARG A 108 -3.71 -2.22 4.24
N TYR A 109 -2.68 -2.04 3.40
CA TYR A 109 -1.73 -0.97 3.64
C TYR A 109 -2.29 0.37 3.16
N ALA A 110 -3.04 0.35 2.05
CA ALA A 110 -3.67 1.55 1.56
C ALA A 110 -4.62 2.10 2.61
N LEU A 111 -5.36 1.22 3.28
CA LEU A 111 -6.28 1.64 4.33
C LEU A 111 -5.55 2.28 5.52
N ILE A 112 -4.36 1.79 5.84
CA ILE A 112 -3.57 2.39 6.92
C ILE A 112 -3.25 3.86 6.59
N GLY A 113 -2.83 4.12 5.36
CA GLY A 113 -2.53 5.48 4.94
C GLY A 113 -3.74 6.37 4.95
N ILE A 114 -4.86 5.85 4.46
CA ILE A 114 -6.11 6.59 4.39
C ILE A 114 -6.62 6.93 5.79
N GLU A 115 -6.64 5.94 6.69
CA GLU A 115 -7.11 6.16 8.05
C GLU A 115 -6.23 7.18 8.78
N TYR A 116 -4.92 7.11 8.55
CA TYR A 116 -3.99 8.05 9.12
C TYR A 116 -4.33 9.48 8.63
N ALA A 117 -4.55 9.64 7.34
CA ALA A 117 -4.85 10.94 6.76
C ALA A 117 -6.22 11.46 7.24
N LYS A 118 -7.20 10.58 7.37
CA LYS A 118 -8.53 10.98 7.83
C LYS A 118 -8.45 11.42 9.29
N LYS A 119 -7.68 10.71 10.10
CA LYS A 119 -7.55 11.02 11.51
C LYS A 119 -7.04 12.44 11.74
N PHE A 120 -6.16 12.91 10.87
CA PHE A 120 -5.60 14.25 11.01
C PHE A 120 -6.27 15.27 10.09
N GLY A 121 -7.39 14.89 9.49
CA GLY A 121 -8.15 15.83 8.66
C GLY A 121 -7.56 16.13 7.29
N TYR A 122 -6.61 15.33 6.85
CA TYR A 122 -5.99 15.55 5.54
C TYR A 122 -6.85 15.04 4.38
N ILE A 123 -7.79 14.17 4.67
CA ILE A 123 -8.77 13.70 3.71
C ILE A 123 -10.15 14.02 4.29
N ASP A 124 -10.93 14.79 3.56
CA ASP A 124 -12.27 15.17 3.99
C ASP A 124 -13.04 15.43 2.70
N ASP A 125 -13.87 14.50 2.31
CA ASP A 125 -14.60 14.59 1.04
C ASP A 125 -15.54 15.78 0.97
N LEU A 126 -16.10 16.18 2.10
CA LEU A 126 -16.99 17.33 2.13
C LEU A 126 -16.17 18.60 1.91
N ARG A 127 -15.03 18.68 2.57
CA ARG A 127 -14.16 19.85 2.41
C ARG A 127 -13.63 19.91 0.97
N TYR A 128 -13.37 18.78 0.37
CA TYR A 128 -12.93 18.72 -1.02
C TYR A 128 -14.00 19.31 -1.92
N ALA A 129 -15.26 18.94 -1.70
CA ALA A 129 -16.37 19.44 -2.49
C ALA A 129 -16.51 20.95 -2.34
N GLN A 130 -16.38 21.47 -1.12
CA GLN A 130 -16.45 22.89 -0.86
C GLN A 130 -15.30 23.61 -1.54
N TYR A 131 -14.11 23.08 -1.43
CA TYR A 131 -12.92 23.67 -2.05
C TYR A 131 -13.09 23.71 -3.58
N PHE A 132 -13.59 22.63 -4.15
CA PHE A 132 -13.80 22.55 -5.59
C PHE A 132 -14.78 23.60 -6.06
N VAL A 133 -15.91 23.74 -5.38
CA VAL A 133 -16.92 24.71 -5.72
C VAL A 133 -16.39 26.14 -5.57
N GLU A 134 -15.68 26.43 -4.48
CA GLU A 134 -15.10 27.75 -4.26
C GLU A 134 -14.12 28.11 -5.35
N ASN A 135 -13.30 27.16 -5.77
CA ASN A 135 -12.33 27.44 -6.81
C ASN A 135 -12.98 27.65 -8.17
N LEU A 136 -14.04 26.95 -8.45
CA LEU A 136 -14.78 27.17 -9.67
C LEU A 136 -15.41 28.56 -9.66
N CYS A 137 -15.96 28.96 -8.51
CA CYS A 137 -16.61 30.26 -8.40
C CYS A 137 -15.64 31.41 -8.44
N ARG A 138 -14.45 31.24 -7.89
CA ARG A 138 -13.47 32.32 -7.84
C ARG A 138 -12.68 32.47 -9.11
N GLY A 139 -12.30 31.36 -9.68
CA GLY A 139 -11.32 31.40 -10.75
C GLY A 139 -11.90 31.31 -12.13
N ARG A 140 -13.21 31.25 -12.27
CA ARG A 140 -13.80 31.02 -13.58
C ARG A 140 -15.02 31.86 -13.83
N SER A 141 -15.33 32.05 -15.10
CA SER A 141 -16.51 32.78 -15.45
C SER A 141 -17.71 31.86 -15.19
N ARG A 142 -18.87 32.45 -15.05
CA ARG A 142 -20.09 31.71 -14.83
C ARG A 142 -20.30 30.67 -15.94
N ARG A 143 -19.95 31.08 -17.15
CA ARG A 143 -20.12 30.23 -18.30
C ARG A 143 -19.29 28.96 -18.18
N ASP A 144 -18.03 29.13 -17.72
CA ASP A 144 -17.14 27.99 -17.58
C ASP A 144 -17.68 27.04 -16.52
N ILE A 145 -18.24 27.59 -15.44
CA ILE A 145 -18.80 26.80 -14.38
C ILE A 145 -19.98 25.98 -14.91
N GLU A 146 -20.86 26.60 -15.67
CA GLU A 146 -22.00 25.93 -16.23
C GLU A 146 -21.60 24.80 -17.16
N GLN A 147 -20.56 25.00 -17.94
CA GLN A 147 -20.09 23.95 -18.85
C GLN A 147 -19.43 22.80 -18.11
N ARG A 148 -18.89 23.03 -16.96
CA ARG A 148 -18.18 22.01 -16.22
C ARG A 148 -19.10 21.23 -15.27
N LEU A 149 -20.19 21.83 -14.90
CA LEU A 149 -21.16 21.16 -14.08
C LEU A 149 -22.19 20.41 -14.92
#